data_7ee1060ad749be210dff710114813b0c
#
_entry.id   7ee1060ad749be210dff710114813b0c
#
_cell.length_a   1.000
_cell.length_b   1.000
_cell.length_c   1.000
_cell.angle_alpha   90.00
_cell.angle_beta   90.00
_cell.angle_gamma   90.00
#
_symmetry.space_group_name_H-M   'P 1'
#
loop_
_entity.id
_entity.type
_entity.pdbx_description
1 polymer ?
#
loop_
_entity_poly.entity_id
_entity_poly.type
_entity_poly.pdbx_seq_one_letter_code
_entity_poly.pdbx_strand_id
1 'polypeptide(L)'
;MVIAIIAILAALLLPALASAKKTAQRVACSSQLLQQSLATLLYVDDNDDGLPSHKDGPVLSYYSWGGKRGTEYLAQERMINPYVTINRKVKQDDNEGVFRIFKCPRDDGATPGRWGAKRKPSLFDTFGNSYFYNSGGNSNGSNGLHGKKMSQIRAPSQVILANDYPVGAYGWQQEVPGPINKPFQYSFWHHDSEPGWGNVAFLDNHIDYFRATYDKPDFQNGPNWTFLFDGPRRPSN
;
A
#
# COMPACT_ATOMS: atom_id res chain seq x y z
N MET A 1 25.72 -15.08 40.60
CA MET A 1 26.43 -15.47 39.36
C MET A 1 25.47 -15.84 38.23
N VAL A 2 24.43 -16.67 38.41
CA VAL A 2 23.48 -17.08 37.37
C VAL A 2 22.71 -15.87 36.74
N ILE A 3 22.24 -14.94 37.57
CA ILE A 3 21.50 -13.74 37.08
C ILE A 3 22.37 -12.87 36.16
N ALA A 4 23.65 -12.73 36.45
CA ALA A 4 24.57 -11.95 35.64
C ALA A 4 24.78 -12.60 34.25
N ILE A 5 24.87 -13.88 34.17
CA ILE A 5 24.98 -14.62 32.89
C ILE A 5 23.72 -14.46 32.06
N ILE A 6 22.54 -14.62 32.68
CA ILE A 6 21.26 -14.42 32.01
C ILE A 6 21.14 -12.98 31.47
N ALA A 7 21.53 -11.99 32.27
CA ALA A 7 21.49 -10.58 31.84
C ALA A 7 22.39 -10.30 30.64
N ILE A 8 23.58 -10.86 30.59
CA ILE A 8 24.52 -10.73 29.47
C ILE A 8 23.93 -11.39 28.21
N LEU A 9 23.42 -12.62 28.34
CA LEU A 9 22.80 -13.31 27.20
C LEU A 9 21.58 -12.58 26.68
N ALA A 10 20.71 -12.10 27.57
CA ALA A 10 19.55 -11.30 27.18
C ALA A 10 19.94 -10.00 26.47
N ALA A 11 20.97 -9.30 26.96
CA ALA A 11 21.44 -8.05 26.34
C ALA A 11 21.96 -8.25 24.91
N LEU A 12 22.53 -9.40 24.59
CA LEU A 12 22.98 -9.75 23.23
C LEU A 12 21.83 -10.24 22.33
N LEU A 13 20.84 -10.93 22.91
CA LEU A 13 19.73 -11.51 22.14
C LEU A 13 18.62 -10.48 21.79
N LEU A 14 18.33 -9.52 22.66
CA LEU A 14 17.24 -8.57 22.48
C LEU A 14 17.37 -7.74 21.18
N PRO A 15 18.54 -7.15 20.82
CA PRO A 15 18.68 -6.44 19.55
C PRO A 15 18.47 -7.32 18.33
N ALA A 16 19.01 -8.54 18.36
CA ALA A 16 18.88 -9.50 17.27
C ALA A 16 17.41 -9.91 17.06
N LEU A 17 16.69 -10.20 18.14
CA LEU A 17 15.28 -10.54 18.10
C LEU A 17 14.41 -9.37 17.58
N ALA A 18 14.72 -8.14 17.99
CA ALA A 18 14.02 -6.96 17.50
C ALA A 18 14.19 -6.78 15.98
N SER A 19 15.40 -6.97 15.45
CA SER A 19 15.69 -6.93 14.03
C SER A 19 14.98 -8.05 13.26
N ALA A 20 15.05 -9.29 13.75
CA ALA A 20 14.37 -10.43 13.16
C ALA A 20 12.83 -10.22 13.10
N LYS A 21 12.23 -9.67 14.17
CA LYS A 21 10.80 -9.34 14.21
C LYS A 21 10.42 -8.33 13.14
N LYS A 22 11.21 -7.25 12.94
CA LYS A 22 10.97 -6.24 11.90
C LYS A 22 11.01 -6.86 10.51
N THR A 23 12.00 -7.70 10.24
CA THR A 23 12.12 -8.43 8.96
C THR A 23 10.94 -9.35 8.74
N ALA A 24 10.53 -10.12 9.73
CA ALA A 24 9.36 -11.00 9.63
C ALA A 24 8.06 -10.22 9.35
N GLN A 25 7.86 -9.08 10.00
CA GLN A 25 6.71 -8.21 9.74
C GLN A 25 6.71 -7.65 8.31
N ARG A 26 7.87 -7.25 7.78
CA ARG A 26 8.01 -6.81 6.39
C ARG A 26 7.66 -7.92 5.40
N VAL A 27 8.17 -9.13 5.61
CA VAL A 27 7.87 -10.30 4.78
C VAL A 27 6.38 -10.65 4.84
N ALA A 28 5.76 -10.54 6.01
CA ALA A 28 4.32 -10.73 6.15
C ALA A 28 3.52 -9.71 5.30
N CYS A 29 3.89 -8.42 5.31
CA CYS A 29 3.25 -7.41 4.47
C CYS A 29 3.48 -7.68 2.97
N SER A 30 4.67 -8.12 2.57
CA SER A 30 4.96 -8.54 1.20
C SER A 30 4.05 -9.69 0.74
N SER A 31 3.90 -10.72 1.58
CA SER A 31 2.99 -11.85 1.31
C SER A 31 1.52 -11.41 1.23
N GLN A 32 1.10 -10.46 2.05
CA GLN A 32 -0.25 -9.91 2.01
C GLN A 32 -0.50 -9.13 0.71
N LEU A 33 0.46 -8.30 0.27
CA LEU A 33 0.39 -7.61 -1.02
C LEU A 33 0.31 -8.60 -2.20
N LEU A 34 1.07 -9.68 -2.16
CA LEU A 34 1.00 -10.73 -3.18
C LEU A 34 -0.40 -11.35 -3.27
N GLN A 35 -1.03 -11.65 -2.13
CA GLN A 35 -2.40 -12.18 -2.09
C GLN A 35 -3.43 -11.18 -2.64
N GLN A 36 -3.28 -9.90 -2.31
CA GLN A 36 -4.14 -8.83 -2.84
C GLN A 36 -3.94 -8.64 -4.35
N SER A 37 -2.71 -8.75 -4.82
CA SER A 37 -2.38 -8.68 -6.24
C SER A 37 -3.02 -9.84 -7.02
N LEU A 38 -2.91 -11.07 -6.51
CA LEU A 38 -3.59 -12.24 -7.09
C LEU A 38 -5.11 -12.07 -7.12
N ALA A 39 -5.71 -11.57 -6.02
CA ALA A 39 -7.14 -11.28 -5.98
C ALA A 39 -7.55 -10.21 -7.01
N THR A 40 -6.67 -9.25 -7.28
CA THR A 40 -6.90 -8.24 -8.33
C THR A 40 -6.84 -8.86 -9.72
N LEU A 41 -5.92 -9.77 -10.00
CA LEU A 41 -5.88 -10.45 -11.30
C LEU A 41 -7.14 -11.30 -11.53
N LEU A 42 -7.62 -12.01 -10.50
CA LEU A 42 -8.91 -12.73 -10.58
C LEU A 42 -10.09 -11.79 -10.83
N TYR A 43 -10.09 -10.61 -10.18
CA TYR A 43 -11.08 -9.58 -10.45
C TYR A 43 -11.03 -9.11 -11.91
N VAL A 44 -9.84 -8.85 -12.45
CA VAL A 44 -9.63 -8.41 -13.84
C VAL A 44 -10.17 -9.44 -14.84
N ASP A 45 -9.92 -10.73 -14.58
CA ASP A 45 -10.40 -11.83 -15.42
C ASP A 45 -11.94 -11.91 -15.47
N ASP A 46 -12.61 -11.66 -14.34
CA ASP A 46 -14.08 -11.67 -14.22
C ASP A 46 -14.74 -10.33 -14.64
N ASN A 47 -13.99 -9.26 -14.90
CA ASN A 47 -14.53 -7.92 -15.15
C ASN A 47 -14.05 -7.29 -16.47
N ASP A 48 -14.13 -8.05 -17.57
CA ASP A 48 -13.83 -7.56 -18.93
C ASP A 48 -12.46 -6.85 -19.05
N ASP A 49 -11.42 -7.42 -18.42
CA ASP A 49 -10.07 -6.86 -18.38
C ASP A 49 -9.95 -5.55 -17.60
N GLY A 50 -11.01 -5.16 -16.88
CA GLY A 50 -11.08 -3.91 -16.13
C GLY A 50 -10.36 -3.95 -14.79
N LEU A 51 -9.49 -2.98 -14.53
CA LEU A 51 -8.86 -2.80 -13.23
C LEU A 51 -9.87 -2.23 -12.20
N PRO A 52 -9.70 -2.50 -10.89
CA PRO A 52 -10.63 -2.03 -9.86
C PRO A 52 -10.93 -0.52 -9.98
N SER A 53 -12.21 -0.21 -10.22
CA SER A 53 -12.70 1.15 -10.37
C SER A 53 -14.19 1.22 -10.12
N HIS A 54 -14.71 2.33 -9.58
CA HIS A 54 -16.15 2.57 -9.56
C HIS A 54 -16.64 3.02 -10.95
N LYS A 55 -17.61 2.30 -11.52
CA LYS A 55 -18.10 2.56 -12.89
C LYS A 55 -18.76 3.95 -13.03
N ASP A 56 -19.48 4.40 -11.99
CA ASP A 56 -20.31 5.61 -12.04
C ASP A 56 -20.08 6.55 -10.83
N GLY A 57 -18.95 6.43 -10.18
CA GLY A 57 -18.63 7.14 -8.96
C GLY A 57 -17.36 7.97 -8.99
N PRO A 58 -17.08 8.67 -7.91
CA PRO A 58 -15.81 9.35 -7.74
C PRO A 58 -14.66 8.36 -7.88
N VAL A 59 -13.48 8.88 -8.21
CA VAL A 59 -12.25 8.09 -8.30
C VAL A 59 -12.12 7.20 -7.06
N LEU A 60 -11.87 5.90 -7.28
CA LEU A 60 -11.68 4.94 -6.20
C LEU A 60 -10.66 5.48 -5.20
N SER A 61 -11.06 5.59 -3.94
CA SER A 61 -10.13 5.95 -2.87
C SER A 61 -9.00 4.92 -2.80
N TYR A 62 -7.81 5.37 -2.50
CA TYR A 62 -6.62 4.53 -2.38
C TYR A 62 -6.81 3.29 -1.50
N TYR A 63 -7.73 3.33 -0.54
CA TYR A 63 -7.97 2.27 0.44
C TYR A 63 -9.23 1.45 0.17
N SER A 64 -10.06 1.82 -0.80
CA SER A 64 -11.41 1.25 -0.95
C SER A 64 -11.50 0.05 -1.88
N TRP A 65 -10.42 -0.35 -2.52
CA TRP A 65 -10.38 -1.49 -3.43
C TRP A 65 -10.55 -2.86 -2.74
N GLY A 66 -10.17 -2.99 -1.46
CA GLY A 66 -10.31 -4.19 -0.64
C GLY A 66 -10.26 -3.89 0.86
N GLY A 67 -10.64 -4.86 1.70
CA GLY A 67 -10.54 -4.77 3.15
C GLY A 67 -11.87 -4.73 3.89
N LYS A 68 -11.82 -4.49 5.21
CA LYS A 68 -13.02 -4.40 6.07
C LYS A 68 -13.79 -3.09 5.84
N ARG A 69 -14.94 -2.95 6.50
CA ARG A 69 -15.63 -1.66 6.59
C ARG A 69 -14.67 -0.55 7.06
N GLY A 70 -14.66 0.54 6.34
CA GLY A 70 -13.91 1.75 6.68
C GLY A 70 -14.83 2.97 6.75
N THR A 71 -14.24 4.17 6.77
CA THR A 71 -14.99 5.44 6.82
C THR A 71 -15.77 5.73 5.54
N GLU A 72 -15.30 5.23 4.39
CA GLU A 72 -15.84 5.58 3.07
C GLU A 72 -16.69 4.46 2.47
N TYR A 73 -16.32 3.19 2.70
CA TYR A 73 -16.91 2.05 2.02
C TYR A 73 -17.19 0.89 2.97
N LEU A 74 -18.30 0.20 2.72
CA LEU A 74 -18.63 -1.05 3.38
C LEU A 74 -17.79 -2.20 2.79
N ALA A 75 -17.60 -3.29 3.55
CA ALA A 75 -16.81 -4.42 3.09
C ALA A 75 -17.34 -5.05 1.80
N GLN A 76 -18.66 -5.09 1.62
CA GLN A 76 -19.32 -5.66 0.43
C GLN A 76 -19.17 -4.80 -0.84
N GLU A 77 -18.83 -3.53 -0.69
CA GLU A 77 -18.65 -2.58 -1.81
C GLU A 77 -17.24 -2.62 -2.37
N ARG A 78 -16.32 -3.32 -1.68
CA ARG A 78 -14.91 -3.38 -2.05
C ARG A 78 -14.66 -4.49 -3.05
N MET A 79 -14.13 -4.14 -4.19
CA MET A 79 -14.14 -4.92 -5.43
C MET A 79 -13.38 -6.23 -5.34
N ILE A 80 -12.22 -6.28 -4.67
CA ILE A 80 -11.43 -7.52 -4.59
C ILE A 80 -11.80 -8.40 -3.39
N ASN A 81 -12.70 -7.97 -2.53
CA ASN A 81 -13.10 -8.74 -1.37
C ASN A 81 -13.70 -10.11 -1.70
N PRO A 82 -14.56 -10.27 -2.75
CA PRO A 82 -15.05 -11.59 -3.15
C PRO A 82 -13.94 -12.59 -3.49
N TYR A 83 -12.81 -12.10 -3.98
CA TYR A 83 -11.68 -12.94 -4.44
C TYR A 83 -10.71 -13.32 -3.31
N VAL A 84 -10.82 -12.70 -2.14
CA VAL A 84 -10.03 -13.07 -0.95
C VAL A 84 -10.85 -13.87 0.08
N THR A 85 -12.17 -13.91 -0.06
CA THR A 85 -13.07 -14.61 0.85
C THR A 85 -13.52 -15.93 0.23
N ILE A 86 -12.65 -16.92 0.18
CA ILE A 86 -12.90 -18.22 -0.47
C ILE A 86 -14.23 -18.82 0.03
N ASN A 87 -15.14 -19.13 -0.91
CA ASN A 87 -16.43 -19.78 -0.69
C ASN A 87 -17.36 -19.05 0.31
N ARG A 88 -17.19 -17.76 0.51
CA ARG A 88 -18.00 -16.99 1.43
C ARG A 88 -18.48 -15.69 0.82
N LYS A 89 -19.78 -15.44 0.92
CA LYS A 89 -20.36 -14.13 0.55
C LYS A 89 -19.91 -13.06 1.54
N VAL A 90 -19.36 -11.96 1.03
CA VAL A 90 -18.97 -10.79 1.82
C VAL A 90 -20.21 -10.13 2.42
N LYS A 91 -20.20 -9.89 3.72
CA LYS A 91 -21.24 -9.18 4.45
C LYS A 91 -20.80 -7.75 4.76
N GLN A 92 -21.78 -6.87 4.98
CA GLN A 92 -21.54 -5.46 5.30
C GLN A 92 -20.61 -5.25 6.51
N ASP A 93 -20.80 -6.06 7.56
CA ASP A 93 -20.10 -5.94 8.85
C ASP A 93 -18.93 -6.93 9.00
N ASP A 94 -18.48 -7.53 7.90
CA ASP A 94 -17.31 -8.39 7.95
C ASP A 94 -16.10 -7.63 8.50
N ASN A 95 -15.48 -8.24 9.50
CA ASN A 95 -14.49 -7.62 10.35
C ASN A 95 -13.05 -8.09 10.07
N GLU A 96 -12.15 -7.72 10.96
CA GLU A 96 -10.72 -7.92 10.88
C GLU A 96 -10.29 -9.38 10.58
N GLY A 97 -10.99 -10.38 11.13
CA GLY A 97 -10.61 -11.78 10.96
C GLY A 97 -10.63 -12.25 9.50
N VAL A 98 -11.61 -11.77 8.72
CA VAL A 98 -11.78 -12.12 7.30
C VAL A 98 -10.81 -11.35 6.42
N PHE A 99 -10.55 -10.10 6.75
CA PHE A 99 -9.75 -9.18 5.92
C PHE A 99 -8.35 -8.93 6.47
N ARG A 100 -7.81 -9.88 7.24
CA ARG A 100 -6.48 -9.75 7.86
C ARG A 100 -5.36 -9.54 6.84
N ILE A 101 -5.53 -9.99 5.61
CA ILE A 101 -4.57 -9.75 4.53
C ILE A 101 -4.44 -8.27 4.14
N PHE A 102 -5.39 -7.43 4.53
CA PHE A 102 -5.36 -5.98 4.31
C PHE A 102 -4.77 -5.20 5.49
N LYS A 103 -4.31 -5.89 6.54
CA LYS A 103 -3.72 -5.28 7.73
C LYS A 103 -2.22 -5.51 7.78
N CYS A 104 -1.44 -4.50 7.42
CA CYS A 104 0.01 -4.59 7.62
C CYS A 104 0.36 -4.62 9.12
N PRO A 105 1.18 -5.57 9.59
CA PRO A 105 1.60 -5.64 11.01
C PRO A 105 2.40 -4.42 11.48
N ARG A 106 2.85 -3.59 10.57
CA ARG A 106 3.59 -2.34 10.83
C ARG A 106 2.75 -1.09 10.59
N ASP A 107 1.45 -1.23 10.40
CA ASP A 107 0.55 -0.09 10.23
C ASP A 107 0.47 0.75 11.53
N ASP A 108 1.26 1.80 11.57
CA ASP A 108 1.28 2.80 12.63
C ASP A 108 0.47 4.06 12.24
N GLY A 109 -0.45 3.90 11.30
CA GLY A 109 -1.32 4.96 10.80
C GLY A 109 -0.63 5.87 9.79
N ALA A 110 -1.35 6.92 9.44
CA ALA A 110 -0.92 7.90 8.46
C ALA A 110 -0.13 9.06 9.08
N THR A 111 0.52 9.80 8.22
CA THR A 111 1.14 11.08 8.58
C THR A 111 0.09 12.05 9.14
N PRO A 112 0.28 12.59 10.35
CA PRO A 112 -0.66 13.52 10.94
C PRO A 112 -0.89 14.77 10.10
N GLY A 113 -2.15 15.20 10.03
CA GLY A 113 -2.53 16.49 9.44
C GLY A 113 -2.82 16.46 7.92
N ARG A 114 -2.71 15.32 7.24
CA ARG A 114 -3.10 15.20 5.84
C ARG A 114 -4.41 14.43 5.71
N TRP A 115 -5.41 14.99 5.04
CA TRP A 115 -6.76 14.42 4.85
C TRP A 115 -7.43 13.93 6.14
N GLY A 116 -7.15 14.60 7.29
CA GLY A 116 -7.65 14.16 8.58
C GLY A 116 -7.01 12.88 9.13
N ALA A 117 -6.00 12.36 8.47
CA ALA A 117 -5.30 11.17 8.90
C ALA A 117 -4.52 11.40 10.21
N LYS A 118 -4.44 10.38 11.03
CA LYS A 118 -3.76 10.36 12.33
C LYS A 118 -2.85 9.14 12.40
N ARG A 119 -1.82 9.20 13.26
CA ARG A 119 -1.01 8.03 13.56
C ARG A 119 -1.82 6.90 14.20
N LYS A 120 -2.80 7.23 14.99
CA LYS A 120 -3.72 6.27 15.58
C LYS A 120 -5.16 6.80 15.51
N PRO A 121 -6.12 5.97 15.21
CA PRO A 121 -6.00 4.53 14.90
C PRO A 121 -5.18 4.24 13.63
N SER A 122 -4.84 2.96 13.41
CA SER A 122 -4.15 2.50 12.19
C SER A 122 -4.96 2.83 10.92
N LEU A 123 -4.34 2.79 9.75
CA LEU A 123 -5.07 2.97 8.48
C LEU A 123 -6.10 1.87 8.29
N PHE A 124 -5.75 0.63 8.65
CA PHE A 124 -6.69 -0.48 8.61
C PHE A 124 -7.91 -0.23 9.51
N ASP A 125 -7.72 0.34 10.70
CA ASP A 125 -8.84 0.63 11.61
C ASP A 125 -9.69 1.81 11.15
N THR A 126 -9.10 2.77 10.45
CA THR A 126 -9.79 3.95 9.92
C THR A 126 -10.46 3.67 8.58
N PHE A 127 -9.69 3.17 7.61
CA PHE A 127 -10.13 3.05 6.22
C PHE A 127 -10.43 1.60 5.80
N GLY A 128 -10.13 0.63 6.65
CA GLY A 128 -10.36 -0.79 6.37
C GLY A 128 -9.21 -1.46 5.61
N ASN A 129 -8.16 -0.74 5.26
CA ASN A 129 -7.02 -1.22 4.50
C ASN A 129 -5.75 -0.45 4.87
N SER A 130 -4.63 -1.13 5.04
CA SER A 130 -3.31 -0.52 5.26
C SER A 130 -2.58 -0.19 3.95
N TYR A 131 -2.99 -0.77 2.84
CA TYR A 131 -2.29 -0.71 1.56
C TYR A 131 -2.91 0.32 0.63
N PHE A 132 -2.05 1.01 -0.08
CA PHE A 132 -2.39 2.08 -0.98
C PHE A 132 -2.51 1.55 -2.41
N TYR A 133 -3.71 1.58 -2.99
CA TYR A 133 -3.96 1.23 -4.38
C TYR A 133 -3.60 2.39 -5.32
N ASN A 134 -3.00 2.09 -6.43
CA ASN A 134 -2.64 3.09 -7.45
C ASN A 134 -3.87 3.54 -8.26
N SER A 135 -4.83 4.18 -7.60
CA SER A 135 -6.05 4.65 -8.25
C SER A 135 -5.88 5.90 -9.13
N GLY A 136 -4.80 6.65 -8.95
CA GLY A 136 -4.60 7.93 -9.65
C GLY A 136 -5.04 9.16 -8.87
N GLY A 137 -5.41 9.00 -7.61
CA GLY A 137 -5.76 10.10 -6.71
C GLY A 137 -7.10 10.79 -7.00
N ASN A 138 -7.36 11.88 -6.27
CA ASN A 138 -8.61 12.63 -6.33
C ASN A 138 -8.77 13.49 -7.61
N SER A 139 -7.76 13.57 -8.47
CA SER A 139 -7.78 14.33 -9.69
C SER A 139 -8.03 13.43 -10.90
N ASN A 140 -9.27 13.22 -11.22
CA ASN A 140 -9.77 12.60 -12.47
C ASN A 140 -9.28 11.19 -12.82
N GLY A 141 -8.51 10.52 -11.96
CA GLY A 141 -7.99 9.16 -12.21
C GLY A 141 -7.10 9.01 -13.45
N SER A 142 -6.71 10.13 -14.08
CA SER A 142 -6.10 10.12 -15.40
C SER A 142 -4.74 9.44 -15.45
N ASN A 143 -4.00 9.44 -14.38
CA ASN A 143 -2.62 8.96 -14.33
C ASN A 143 -2.46 7.57 -13.70
N GLY A 144 -3.39 7.14 -12.85
CA GLY A 144 -3.37 5.82 -12.21
C GLY A 144 -4.23 4.77 -12.92
N LEU A 145 -4.57 3.73 -12.19
CA LEU A 145 -5.23 2.53 -12.71
C LEU A 145 -6.76 2.63 -12.76
N HIS A 146 -7.36 3.68 -12.14
CA HIS A 146 -8.81 3.84 -12.13
C HIS A 146 -9.39 3.95 -13.55
N GLY A 147 -10.38 3.11 -13.85
CA GLY A 147 -11.05 3.09 -15.16
C GLY A 147 -10.19 2.59 -16.32
N LYS A 148 -9.05 1.96 -16.03
CA LYS A 148 -8.16 1.39 -17.04
C LYS A 148 -8.41 -0.10 -17.21
N LYS A 149 -8.00 -0.62 -18.38
CA LYS A 149 -7.93 -2.06 -18.66
C LYS A 149 -6.50 -2.56 -18.55
N MET A 150 -6.33 -3.80 -18.13
CA MET A 150 -5.00 -4.44 -18.04
C MET A 150 -4.29 -4.45 -19.39
N SER A 151 -5.02 -4.70 -20.47
CA SER A 151 -4.50 -4.67 -21.87
C SER A 151 -3.98 -3.32 -22.34
N GLN A 152 -4.32 -2.21 -21.65
CA GLN A 152 -3.79 -0.89 -21.95
C GLN A 152 -2.40 -0.64 -21.34
N ILE A 153 -1.99 -1.50 -20.41
CA ILE A 153 -0.72 -1.34 -19.68
C ILE A 153 0.42 -1.93 -20.49
N ARG A 154 1.35 -1.07 -20.93
CA ARG A 154 2.48 -1.48 -21.79
C ARG A 154 3.62 -2.14 -21.03
N ALA A 155 3.79 -1.82 -19.75
CA ALA A 155 4.89 -2.30 -18.93
C ALA A 155 4.39 -2.76 -17.54
N PRO A 156 3.65 -3.88 -17.44
CA PRO A 156 3.07 -4.34 -16.18
C PRO A 156 4.10 -4.54 -15.06
N SER A 157 5.33 -4.94 -15.41
CA SER A 157 6.44 -5.12 -14.47
C SER A 157 7.04 -3.82 -13.93
N GLN A 158 6.61 -2.68 -14.43
CA GLN A 158 7.06 -1.37 -13.96
C GLN A 158 5.93 -0.53 -13.36
N VAL A 159 4.67 -0.88 -13.68
CA VAL A 159 3.51 -0.13 -13.18
C VAL A 159 3.08 -0.69 -11.83
N ILE A 160 3.09 0.18 -10.82
CA ILE A 160 2.69 -0.16 -9.46
C ILE A 160 1.18 -0.41 -9.42
N LEU A 161 0.79 -1.55 -8.85
CA LEU A 161 -0.59 -1.90 -8.53
C LEU A 161 -1.00 -1.35 -7.16
N ALA A 162 -0.25 -1.74 -6.15
CA ALA A 162 -0.48 -1.33 -4.76
C ALA A 162 0.82 -1.34 -3.97
N ASN A 163 0.81 -0.68 -2.82
CA ASN A 163 2.01 -0.54 -2.01
C ASN A 163 1.69 -0.28 -0.54
N ASP A 164 2.70 -0.45 0.31
CA ASP A 164 2.64 0.06 1.68
C ASP A 164 2.40 1.58 1.65
N TYR A 165 1.56 2.09 2.55
CA TYR A 165 1.21 3.50 2.62
C TYR A 165 2.42 4.47 2.53
N PRO A 166 3.55 4.25 3.21
CA PRO A 166 4.68 5.17 3.13
C PRO A 166 5.19 5.41 1.70
N VAL A 167 5.19 4.39 0.85
CA VAL A 167 5.61 4.51 -0.55
C VAL A 167 4.62 5.38 -1.34
N GLY A 168 3.33 5.06 -1.26
CA GLY A 168 2.30 5.82 -1.96
C GLY A 168 2.19 7.25 -1.48
N ALA A 169 2.19 7.46 -0.17
CA ALA A 169 2.14 8.79 0.42
C ALA A 169 3.34 9.64 -0.01
N TYR A 170 4.51 9.05 -0.16
CA TYR A 170 5.73 9.74 -0.54
C TYR A 170 5.83 9.94 -2.06
N GLY A 171 5.47 8.93 -2.85
CA GLY A 171 5.50 8.99 -4.32
C GLY A 171 4.40 9.85 -4.95
N TRP A 172 3.23 9.96 -4.30
CA TRP A 172 2.10 10.78 -4.76
C TRP A 172 2.07 12.21 -4.20
N GLN A 173 3.00 12.56 -3.34
CA GLN A 173 3.05 13.90 -2.74
C GLN A 173 3.52 14.97 -3.73
N GLN A 174 2.69 15.32 -4.68
CA GLN A 174 2.95 16.40 -5.65
C GLN A 174 3.12 17.78 -5.05
N GLU A 175 2.62 18.04 -3.85
CA GLU A 175 2.49 19.39 -3.33
C GLU A 175 2.76 19.43 -1.82
N VAL A 176 4.02 19.28 -1.45
CA VAL A 176 4.48 19.87 -0.20
C VAL A 176 5.53 20.92 -0.54
N PRO A 177 5.10 22.16 -0.81
CA PRO A 177 6.05 23.26 -0.83
C PRO A 177 6.55 23.43 0.60
N GLY A 178 7.79 23.09 0.84
CA GLY A 178 8.42 23.30 2.12
C GLY A 178 9.56 22.31 2.39
N PRO A 179 10.53 22.71 3.18
CA PRO A 179 11.64 21.84 3.50
C PRO A 179 11.14 20.57 4.19
N ILE A 180 11.72 19.45 3.85
CA ILE A 180 11.51 18.07 4.37
C ILE A 180 11.67 17.99 5.90
N ASN A 181 11.89 19.09 6.54
CA ASN A 181 12.27 19.26 7.95
C ASN A 181 11.13 19.14 8.97
N LYS A 182 9.95 18.70 8.56
CA LYS A 182 8.86 18.44 9.50
C LYS A 182 8.76 16.96 9.79
N PRO A 183 9.33 16.47 10.91
CA PRO A 183 9.41 15.02 11.22
C PRO A 183 8.06 14.31 11.35
N PHE A 184 6.95 15.05 11.38
CA PHE A 184 5.60 14.52 11.45
C PHE A 184 4.94 14.30 10.08
N GLN A 185 5.64 14.50 8.97
CA GLN A 185 5.06 14.38 7.62
C GLN A 185 5.21 12.98 7.03
N TYR A 186 5.91 12.05 7.70
CA TYR A 186 6.26 10.76 7.11
C TYR A 186 5.96 9.60 8.04
N SER A 187 5.44 8.53 7.47
CA SER A 187 5.26 7.26 8.16
C SER A 187 6.46 6.37 7.93
N PHE A 188 6.91 5.72 9.00
CA PHE A 188 8.10 4.87 9.03
C PHE A 188 7.72 3.44 9.37
N TRP A 189 7.00 2.76 8.47
CA TRP A 189 6.49 1.43 8.79
C TRP A 189 7.55 0.35 8.76
N HIS A 190 8.36 0.34 7.72
CA HIS A 190 9.35 -0.72 7.49
C HIS A 190 10.79 -0.24 7.52
N HIS A 191 11.01 1.05 7.70
CA HIS A 191 12.32 1.67 7.87
C HIS A 191 12.28 2.67 9.02
N ASP A 192 13.27 2.63 9.93
CA ASP A 192 13.18 3.38 11.19
C ASP A 192 13.59 4.87 11.06
N SER A 193 14.33 5.23 10.03
CA SER A 193 14.94 6.57 9.90
C SER A 193 14.66 7.28 8.59
N GLU A 194 14.22 6.56 7.55
CA GLU A 194 13.98 7.14 6.23
C GLU A 194 12.54 6.91 5.77
N PRO A 195 11.84 7.97 5.35
CA PRO A 195 10.48 7.84 4.83
C PRO A 195 10.46 7.27 3.40
N GLY A 196 9.30 6.79 2.98
CA GLY A 196 9.09 6.32 1.61
C GLY A 196 9.50 4.88 1.33
N TRP A 197 10.06 4.16 2.32
CA TRP A 197 10.35 2.73 2.21
C TRP A 197 9.11 1.88 2.41
N GLY A 198 8.93 0.86 1.56
CA GLY A 198 7.86 -0.11 1.71
C GLY A 198 7.87 -1.19 0.65
N ASN A 199 6.99 -2.18 0.83
CA ASN A 199 6.73 -3.20 -0.17
C ASN A 199 5.81 -2.63 -1.25
N VAL A 200 6.02 -3.05 -2.48
CA VAL A 200 5.30 -2.61 -3.67
C VAL A 200 4.93 -3.83 -4.50
N ALA A 201 3.67 -3.93 -4.87
CA ALA A 201 3.16 -4.90 -5.82
C ALA A 201 3.04 -4.26 -7.20
N PHE A 202 3.49 -4.94 -8.22
CA PHE A 202 3.37 -4.54 -9.61
C PHE A 202 2.26 -5.30 -10.33
N LEU A 203 1.85 -4.81 -11.49
CA LEU A 203 0.74 -5.41 -12.25
C LEU A 203 1.06 -6.80 -12.83
N ASP A 204 2.32 -7.17 -12.95
CA ASP A 204 2.76 -8.54 -13.31
C ASP A 204 2.84 -9.47 -12.09
N ASN A 205 2.39 -9.00 -10.94
CA ASN A 205 2.32 -9.73 -9.68
C ASN A 205 3.67 -9.94 -8.96
N HIS A 206 4.77 -9.34 -9.38
CA HIS A 206 5.98 -9.37 -8.55
C HIS A 206 5.89 -8.34 -7.42
N ILE A 207 6.59 -8.64 -6.32
CA ILE A 207 6.69 -7.77 -5.15
C ILE A 207 8.14 -7.34 -4.99
N ASP A 208 8.35 -6.05 -4.81
CA ASP A 208 9.67 -5.48 -4.51
C ASP A 208 9.63 -4.63 -3.24
N TYR A 209 10.79 -4.34 -2.70
CA TYR A 209 10.96 -3.47 -1.53
C TYR A 209 11.95 -2.36 -1.85
N PHE A 210 11.46 -1.15 -1.96
CA PHE A 210 12.29 0.02 -2.29
C PHE A 210 11.79 1.30 -1.63
N ARG A 211 12.54 2.37 -1.83
CA ARG A 211 12.19 3.72 -1.42
C ARG A 211 11.69 4.52 -2.62
N ALA A 212 10.46 5.03 -2.55
CA ALA A 212 10.04 6.10 -3.43
C ALA A 212 10.72 7.40 -3.00
N THR A 213 11.17 8.20 -3.96
CA THR A 213 11.78 9.51 -3.70
C THR A 213 10.99 10.57 -4.45
N TYR A 214 10.71 11.70 -3.80
CA TYR A 214 9.98 12.82 -4.40
C TYR A 214 10.85 14.03 -4.74
N ASP A 215 12.13 13.94 -4.46
CA ASP A 215 13.16 14.94 -4.69
C ASP A 215 13.58 15.09 -6.16
N LYS A 216 12.92 14.34 -7.05
CA LYS A 216 13.14 14.39 -8.50
C LYS A 216 11.99 15.10 -9.20
N PRO A 217 12.23 15.77 -10.34
CA PRO A 217 11.19 16.44 -11.12
C PRO A 217 10.03 15.52 -11.53
N ASP A 218 10.26 14.22 -11.60
CA ASP A 218 9.27 13.20 -11.96
C ASP A 218 9.16 12.13 -10.83
N PHE A 219 8.68 12.57 -9.68
CA PHE A 219 8.59 11.76 -8.46
C PHE A 219 7.64 10.56 -8.56
N GLN A 220 6.77 10.49 -9.58
CA GLN A 220 5.89 9.36 -9.86
C GLN A 220 6.60 8.23 -10.59
N ASN A 221 7.86 8.43 -10.98
CA ASN A 221 8.67 7.46 -11.69
C ASN A 221 10.02 7.25 -10.99
N GLY A 222 10.46 6.01 -11.00
CA GLY A 222 11.80 5.62 -10.64
C GLY A 222 12.52 4.99 -11.84
N PRO A 223 13.71 4.46 -11.65
CA PRO A 223 14.47 3.82 -12.72
C PRO A 223 13.74 2.60 -13.30
N ASN A 224 12.99 1.86 -12.47
CA ASN A 224 12.32 0.61 -12.84
C ASN A 224 10.88 0.54 -12.33
N TRP A 225 10.26 1.67 -11.97
CA TRP A 225 8.88 1.70 -11.45
C TRP A 225 8.18 3.00 -11.80
N THR A 226 6.86 2.94 -11.88
CA THR A 226 6.01 4.12 -12.10
C THR A 226 4.62 3.93 -11.50
N PHE A 227 4.01 5.03 -11.07
CA PHE A 227 2.57 5.10 -10.76
C PHE A 227 1.72 5.38 -12.01
N LEU A 228 2.32 5.72 -13.14
CA LEU A 228 1.61 6.10 -14.35
C LEU A 228 1.20 4.86 -15.13
N PHE A 229 -0.08 4.75 -15.49
CA PHE A 229 -0.62 3.59 -16.22
C PHE A 229 -0.02 3.42 -17.62
N ASP A 230 0.42 4.51 -18.26
CA ASP A 230 1.02 4.52 -19.60
C ASP A 230 2.52 4.16 -19.60
N GLY A 231 3.05 3.81 -18.43
CA GLY A 231 4.44 3.42 -18.23
C GLY A 231 5.36 4.59 -17.86
N PRO A 232 6.64 4.29 -17.57
CA PRO A 232 7.61 5.32 -17.22
C PRO A 232 7.81 6.30 -18.36
N ARG A 233 7.71 7.59 -18.05
CA ARG A 233 8.03 8.65 -19.00
C ARG A 233 9.53 8.65 -19.26
N ARG A 234 9.92 8.59 -20.52
CA ARG A 234 11.31 8.84 -20.88
C ARG A 234 11.64 10.29 -20.52
N PRO A 235 12.85 10.56 -19.95
CA PRO A 235 13.29 11.94 -19.78
C PRO A 235 13.17 12.65 -21.13
N SER A 236 12.51 13.80 -21.17
CA SER A 236 12.59 14.69 -22.33
C SER A 236 14.06 15.11 -22.46
N ASN A 237 14.68 14.72 -23.56
CA ASN A 237 16.02 15.17 -23.93
C ASN A 237 16.07 16.70 -23.98
#